data_1fafe49611da4fab5209dc7f06a30e13
#
_entry.id   1fafe49611da4fab5209dc7f06a30e13
#
_cell.length_a   1.000
_cell.length_b   1.000
_cell.length_c   1.000
_cell.angle_alpha   90.00
_cell.angle_beta   90.00
_cell.angle_gamma   90.00
#
_symmetry.space_group_name_H-M   'P 1'
#
loop_
_entity.id
_entity.type
_entity.pdbx_description
1 polymer ?
#
loop_
_entity_poly.entity_id
_entity_poly.type
_entity_poly.pdbx_seq_one_letter_code
_entity_poly.pdbx_strand_id
1 'polypeptide(L)'
;TAASKDDSYLPNTNEVVPLIHLNPGVFEVSGIRGYSDSWKNIGIWLTKLMEGRDQLLPEDVNSLKALTAQYPTPREKAKAVYELLRNTTRYVNISLGIGGLRPEKASDVKARGFGDCKALSNYMCAMLKALDIPCDYAVISTEHKNVLHDFASLGQFNHAIMRVTLPGDTIWLECTDPTLPFGYIHDGIAGHEALIVDGENSHIVRLPMPKHETQKREYKYYVEFTTDGCGYSHIEENYSENYFEKNRTLKEITRQETQDNIREKTGLSTALVVDFKYVENLSNQNVCSYIYTIFAPKFCKQSEKRMYIPTNLFKTDISKYTDYQ
;
A
#
# COMPACT_ATOMS: atom_id res chain seq x y z
N THR A 1 25.88 -13.72 -20.19
CA THR A 1 25.10 -14.72 -19.44
C THR A 1 23.69 -14.19 -19.34
N ALA A 2 22.77 -14.82 -20.07
CA ALA A 2 21.36 -14.47 -20.00
C ALA A 2 20.86 -14.89 -18.61
N ALA A 3 20.57 -13.91 -17.75
CA ALA A 3 19.80 -14.16 -16.55
C ALA A 3 18.39 -14.61 -16.96
N SER A 4 17.92 -15.71 -16.40
CA SER A 4 16.56 -16.19 -16.61
C SER A 4 15.59 -15.10 -16.14
N LYS A 5 14.63 -14.72 -16.98
CA LYS A 5 13.66 -13.66 -16.72
C LYS A 5 12.64 -13.97 -15.61
N ASP A 6 12.64 -15.18 -15.07
CA ASP A 6 11.57 -15.68 -14.22
C ASP A 6 11.99 -15.98 -12.78
N ASP A 7 13.14 -15.52 -12.33
CA ASP A 7 13.58 -15.74 -10.96
C ASP A 7 13.23 -14.53 -10.07
N SER A 8 12.13 -14.64 -9.36
CA SER A 8 11.62 -13.59 -8.46
C SER A 8 12.51 -13.31 -7.23
N TYR A 9 13.55 -14.12 -7.02
CA TYR A 9 14.51 -13.98 -5.92
C TYR A 9 15.82 -13.32 -6.35
N LEU A 10 16.04 -13.10 -7.65
CA LEU A 10 17.20 -12.35 -8.09
C LEU A 10 17.05 -10.87 -7.71
N PRO A 11 18.13 -10.22 -7.28
CA PRO A 11 18.13 -8.78 -7.10
C PRO A 11 17.75 -8.09 -8.42
N ASN A 12 17.13 -6.91 -8.30
CA ASN A 12 16.80 -6.12 -9.48
C ASN A 12 18.05 -5.96 -10.36
N THR A 13 17.90 -6.15 -11.67
CA THR A 13 19.02 -6.04 -12.61
C THR A 13 19.83 -4.76 -12.42
N ASN A 14 19.16 -3.66 -12.06
CA ASN A 14 19.79 -2.38 -11.77
C ASN A 14 20.66 -2.36 -10.50
N GLU A 15 20.55 -3.36 -9.62
CA GLU A 15 21.38 -3.50 -8.42
C GLU A 15 22.66 -4.31 -8.67
N VAL A 16 22.72 -5.06 -9.77
CA VAL A 16 23.82 -5.99 -10.06
C VAL A 16 24.63 -5.65 -11.32
N VAL A 17 24.15 -4.74 -12.16
CA VAL A 17 24.88 -4.28 -13.34
C VAL A 17 25.52 -2.92 -13.07
N PRO A 18 26.70 -2.62 -13.66
CA PRO A 18 27.28 -1.29 -13.62
C PRO A 18 26.35 -0.27 -14.28
N LEU A 19 26.01 0.80 -13.56
CA LEU A 19 25.18 1.89 -14.03
C LEU A 19 25.99 3.19 -14.05
N ILE A 20 25.74 4.04 -15.03
CA ILE A 20 26.27 5.40 -15.10
C ILE A 20 25.10 6.35 -14.88
N HIS A 21 25.11 7.06 -13.77
CA HIS A 21 24.15 8.10 -13.46
C HIS A 21 24.65 9.45 -13.95
N LEU A 22 23.84 10.14 -14.73
CA LEU A 22 24.15 11.49 -15.22
C LEU A 22 23.04 12.43 -14.75
N ASN A 23 23.44 13.56 -14.17
CA ASN A 23 22.51 14.60 -13.72
C ASN A 23 23.16 15.98 -13.96
N PRO A 24 22.46 16.99 -14.50
CA PRO A 24 22.99 18.34 -14.58
C PRO A 24 23.16 18.92 -13.17
N GLY A 25 24.33 19.43 -12.83
CA GLY A 25 24.59 20.07 -11.53
C GLY A 25 23.72 21.31 -11.28
N VAL A 26 23.34 22.00 -12.34
CA VAL A 26 22.41 23.14 -12.36
C VAL A 26 21.37 22.90 -13.42
N PHE A 27 20.11 23.12 -13.09
CA PHE A 27 18.99 22.98 -14.02
C PHE A 27 17.95 24.09 -13.82
N GLU A 28 17.10 24.28 -14.79
CA GLU A 28 15.99 25.22 -14.71
C GLU A 28 14.73 24.59 -15.34
N VAL A 29 13.63 24.60 -14.59
CA VAL A 29 12.34 24.11 -15.06
C VAL A 29 11.27 25.15 -14.71
N SER A 30 10.50 25.58 -15.70
CA SER A 30 9.46 26.60 -15.56
C SER A 30 9.95 27.90 -14.91
N GLY A 31 11.17 28.36 -15.25
CA GLY A 31 11.77 29.57 -14.68
C GLY A 31 12.29 29.44 -13.26
N ILE A 32 12.24 28.22 -12.66
CA ILE A 32 12.77 27.95 -11.31
C ILE A 32 14.10 27.24 -11.46
N ARG A 33 15.18 27.91 -11.07
CA ARG A 33 16.54 27.36 -11.07
C ARG A 33 16.73 26.43 -9.87
N GLY A 34 17.32 25.27 -10.10
CA GLY A 34 17.67 24.26 -9.10
C GLY A 34 19.11 23.80 -9.17
N TYR A 35 19.55 23.17 -8.11
CA TYR A 35 20.88 22.61 -7.95
C TYR A 35 20.75 21.15 -7.47
N SER A 36 21.55 20.26 -8.02
CA SER A 36 21.54 18.82 -7.69
C SER A 36 22.80 18.37 -6.95
N ASP A 37 23.45 19.28 -6.27
CA ASP A 37 24.63 19.01 -5.42
C ASP A 37 24.29 18.39 -4.07
N SER A 38 23.03 18.48 -3.65
CA SER A 38 22.55 17.88 -2.41
C SER A 38 21.04 17.61 -2.44
N TRP A 39 20.60 16.64 -1.64
CA TRP A 39 19.17 16.34 -1.42
C TRP A 39 18.42 17.54 -0.84
N LYS A 40 19.06 18.32 0.01
CA LYS A 40 18.53 19.57 0.54
C LYS A 40 18.19 20.55 -0.60
N ASN A 41 19.10 20.76 -1.54
CA ASN A 41 18.88 21.69 -2.66
C ASN A 41 17.80 21.21 -3.63
N ILE A 42 17.69 19.91 -3.84
CA ILE A 42 16.53 19.32 -4.56
C ILE A 42 15.22 19.61 -3.81
N GLY A 43 15.20 19.46 -2.49
CA GLY A 43 14.02 19.74 -1.67
C GLY A 43 13.63 21.23 -1.67
N ILE A 44 14.61 22.14 -1.59
CA ILE A 44 14.37 23.59 -1.73
C ILE A 44 13.73 23.91 -3.10
N TRP A 45 14.23 23.30 -4.16
CA TRP A 45 13.69 23.51 -5.49
C TRP A 45 12.25 22.96 -5.61
N LEU A 46 11.96 21.77 -5.08
CA LEU A 46 10.61 21.20 -5.04
C LEU A 46 9.66 22.11 -4.26
N THR A 47 10.09 22.61 -3.10
CA THR A 47 9.29 23.53 -2.27
C THR A 47 8.88 24.78 -3.08
N LYS A 48 9.82 25.39 -3.82
CA LYS A 48 9.53 26.52 -4.69
C LYS A 48 8.56 26.15 -5.82
N LEU A 49 8.71 24.95 -6.39
CA LEU A 49 7.83 24.47 -7.46
C LEU A 49 6.37 24.26 -6.97
N MET A 50 6.21 23.96 -5.69
CA MET A 50 4.92 23.71 -5.03
C MET A 50 4.31 24.98 -4.42
N GLU A 51 5.02 26.10 -4.38
CA GLU A 51 4.56 27.33 -3.75
C GLU A 51 3.19 27.77 -4.24
N GLY A 52 2.29 28.07 -3.30
CA GLY A 52 0.90 28.50 -3.59
C GLY A 52 -0.02 27.42 -4.16
N ARG A 53 0.40 26.14 -4.12
CA ARG A 53 -0.41 25.04 -4.64
C ARG A 53 -1.25 24.32 -3.59
N ASP A 54 -1.00 24.56 -2.33
CA ASP A 54 -1.70 23.99 -1.17
C ASP A 54 -2.81 24.92 -0.62
N GLN A 55 -3.32 25.82 -1.44
CA GLN A 55 -4.39 26.73 -1.02
C GLN A 55 -5.76 26.10 -1.29
N LEU A 56 -6.63 26.16 -0.27
CA LEU A 56 -8.05 25.82 -0.35
C LEU A 56 -8.90 27.08 -0.30
N LEU A 57 -10.10 27.00 -0.83
CA LEU A 57 -11.06 28.10 -0.70
C LEU A 57 -11.58 28.20 0.75
N PRO A 58 -11.92 29.39 1.26
CA PRO A 58 -12.41 29.57 2.64
C PRO A 58 -13.61 28.69 3.00
N GLU A 59 -14.52 28.48 2.04
CA GLU A 59 -15.68 27.58 2.21
C GLU A 59 -15.27 26.11 2.37
N ASP A 60 -14.23 25.66 1.69
CA ASP A 60 -13.70 24.31 1.83
C ASP A 60 -13.03 24.10 3.20
N VAL A 61 -12.27 25.11 3.65
CA VAL A 61 -11.69 25.10 5.01
C VAL A 61 -12.77 25.04 6.08
N ASN A 62 -13.84 25.84 5.95
CA ASN A 62 -14.96 25.81 6.89
C ASN A 62 -15.66 24.44 6.90
N SER A 63 -15.85 23.86 5.72
CA SER A 63 -16.45 22.53 5.57
C SER A 63 -15.61 21.44 6.24
N LEU A 64 -14.28 21.50 6.08
CA LEU A 64 -13.34 20.58 6.73
C LEU A 64 -13.37 20.71 8.26
N LYS A 65 -13.39 21.94 8.78
CA LYS A 65 -13.49 22.21 10.21
C LYS A 65 -14.81 21.70 10.79
N ALA A 66 -15.92 21.88 10.08
CA ALA A 66 -17.23 21.35 10.49
C ALA A 66 -17.24 19.81 10.47
N LEU A 67 -16.73 19.18 9.42
CA LEU A 67 -16.61 17.72 9.32
C LEU A 67 -15.82 17.12 10.47
N THR A 68 -14.74 17.79 10.85
CA THR A 68 -13.79 17.27 11.84
C THR A 68 -14.06 17.71 13.28
N ALA A 69 -15.05 18.56 13.51
CA ALA A 69 -15.40 19.10 14.84
C ALA A 69 -15.73 18.02 15.87
N GLN A 70 -16.31 16.90 15.43
CA GLN A 70 -16.67 15.78 16.29
C GLN A 70 -15.49 14.89 16.72
N TYR A 71 -14.33 15.02 16.10
CA TYR A 71 -13.17 14.20 16.40
C TYR A 71 -12.24 14.90 17.38
N PRO A 72 -11.98 14.31 18.57
CA PRO A 72 -11.25 14.99 19.63
C PRO A 72 -9.74 15.09 19.38
N THR A 73 -9.14 14.16 18.62
CA THR A 73 -7.70 14.09 18.44
C THR A 73 -7.25 14.46 17.02
N PRO A 74 -6.03 15.01 16.87
CA PRO A 74 -5.45 15.25 15.55
C PRO A 74 -5.37 13.99 14.67
N ARG A 75 -5.13 12.82 15.28
CA ARG A 75 -5.09 11.55 14.57
C ARG A 75 -6.46 11.19 13.97
N GLU A 76 -7.53 11.34 14.75
CA GLU A 76 -8.89 11.06 14.28
C GLU A 76 -9.33 12.05 13.19
N LYS A 77 -8.98 13.33 13.34
CA LYS A 77 -9.20 14.35 12.30
C LYS A 77 -8.47 14.01 11.02
N ALA A 78 -7.18 13.63 11.10
CA ALA A 78 -6.38 13.23 9.94
C ALA A 78 -6.98 11.99 9.25
N LYS A 79 -7.47 11.00 10.01
CA LYS A 79 -8.17 9.84 9.48
C LYS A 79 -9.46 10.23 8.76
N ALA A 80 -10.28 11.09 9.34
CA ALA A 80 -11.53 11.55 8.73
C ALA A 80 -11.28 12.29 7.40
N VAL A 81 -10.24 13.11 7.34
CA VAL A 81 -9.84 13.82 6.12
C VAL A 81 -9.28 12.86 5.06
N TYR A 82 -8.54 11.84 5.47
CA TYR A 82 -8.06 10.80 4.57
C TYR A 82 -9.23 9.99 3.97
N GLU A 83 -10.23 9.65 4.78
CA GLU A 83 -11.46 9.00 4.29
C GLU A 83 -12.24 9.93 3.34
N LEU A 84 -12.27 11.24 3.60
CA LEU A 84 -12.85 12.21 2.67
C LEU A 84 -12.13 12.18 1.32
N LEU A 85 -10.78 12.22 1.31
CA LEU A 85 -9.97 12.13 0.09
C LEU A 85 -10.34 10.86 -0.70
N ARG A 86 -10.30 9.70 -0.05
CA ARG A 86 -10.59 8.39 -0.66
C ARG A 86 -11.98 8.32 -1.32
N ASN A 87 -12.98 8.91 -0.66
CA ASN A 87 -14.38 8.84 -1.11
C ASN A 87 -14.72 9.89 -2.17
N THR A 88 -13.93 10.96 -2.29
CA THR A 88 -14.26 12.09 -3.18
C THR A 88 -13.28 12.27 -4.33
N THR A 89 -12.17 11.54 -4.33
CA THR A 89 -11.17 11.66 -5.40
C THR A 89 -10.85 10.30 -6.02
N ARG A 90 -10.27 10.35 -7.21
CA ARG A 90 -9.71 9.18 -7.91
C ARG A 90 -8.34 9.49 -8.48
N TYR A 91 -7.50 8.49 -8.58
CA TYR A 91 -6.21 8.61 -9.23
C TYR A 91 -6.35 8.69 -10.75
N VAL A 92 -5.72 9.69 -11.35
CA VAL A 92 -5.58 9.84 -12.80
C VAL A 92 -4.16 10.32 -13.08
N ASN A 93 -3.37 9.54 -13.79
CA ASN A 93 -1.99 9.93 -14.11
C ASN A 93 -1.96 11.12 -15.08
N ILE A 94 -1.31 12.22 -14.65
CA ILE A 94 -1.12 13.46 -15.44
C ILE A 94 0.37 13.77 -15.43
N SER A 95 1.11 13.23 -16.40
CA SER A 95 2.57 13.35 -16.46
C SER A 95 3.06 14.18 -17.66
N LEU A 96 2.24 15.11 -18.18
CA LEU A 96 2.60 15.92 -19.34
C LEU A 96 3.40 17.18 -18.94
N GLY A 97 4.58 17.36 -19.52
CA GLY A 97 5.40 18.54 -19.31
C GLY A 97 5.70 18.80 -17.82
N ILE A 98 5.47 20.02 -17.34
CA ILE A 98 5.70 20.39 -15.95
C ILE A 98 4.79 19.62 -14.97
N GLY A 99 3.63 19.12 -15.42
CA GLY A 99 2.74 18.29 -14.62
C GLY A 99 3.40 16.96 -14.19
N GLY A 100 4.48 16.53 -14.85
CA GLY A 100 5.30 15.40 -14.39
C GLY A 100 6.05 15.68 -13.08
N LEU A 101 6.25 16.94 -12.70
CA LEU A 101 7.04 17.33 -11.52
C LEU A 101 6.23 18.17 -10.53
N ARG A 102 5.36 19.06 -11.00
CA ARG A 102 4.62 20.02 -10.21
C ARG A 102 3.19 19.53 -9.94
N PRO A 103 2.76 19.45 -8.66
CA PRO A 103 1.38 19.09 -8.35
C PRO A 103 0.38 20.10 -8.88
N GLU A 104 -0.83 19.69 -9.17
CA GLU A 104 -1.95 20.60 -9.41
C GLU A 104 -2.32 21.35 -8.11
N LYS A 105 -3.04 22.47 -8.25
CA LYS A 105 -3.54 23.21 -7.08
C LYS A 105 -4.54 22.36 -6.31
N ALA A 106 -4.48 22.42 -4.99
CA ALA A 106 -5.40 21.71 -4.12
C ALA A 106 -6.88 22.06 -4.38
N SER A 107 -7.16 23.34 -4.66
CA SER A 107 -8.50 23.80 -5.06
C SER A 107 -9.00 23.17 -6.37
N ASP A 108 -8.11 22.94 -7.34
CA ASP A 108 -8.48 22.32 -8.62
C ASP A 108 -8.76 20.82 -8.45
N VAL A 109 -7.95 20.12 -7.63
CA VAL A 109 -8.19 18.73 -7.27
C VAL A 109 -9.54 18.58 -6.56
N LYS A 110 -9.83 19.47 -5.58
CA LYS A 110 -11.13 19.49 -4.88
C LYS A 110 -12.30 19.67 -5.87
N ALA A 111 -12.16 20.59 -6.83
CA ALA A 111 -13.23 20.89 -7.77
C ALA A 111 -13.47 19.75 -8.79
N ARG A 112 -12.41 19.05 -9.20
CA ARG A 112 -12.48 18.03 -10.26
C ARG A 112 -12.69 16.60 -9.72
N GLY A 113 -12.30 16.34 -8.47
CA GLY A 113 -12.35 15.01 -7.85
C GLY A 113 -11.34 14.02 -8.42
N PHE A 114 -10.23 14.46 -8.99
CA PHE A 114 -9.15 13.58 -9.45
C PHE A 114 -7.79 14.29 -9.47
N GLY A 115 -6.73 13.50 -9.47
CA GLY A 115 -5.35 13.94 -9.60
C GLY A 115 -4.39 12.77 -9.66
N ASP A 116 -3.12 13.05 -9.96
CA ASP A 116 -2.04 12.08 -9.85
C ASP A 116 -1.48 12.02 -8.41
N CYS A 117 -0.43 11.22 -8.17
CA CYS A 117 0.18 11.07 -6.85
C CYS A 117 0.58 12.42 -6.23
N LYS A 118 1.16 13.31 -7.04
CA LYS A 118 1.58 14.63 -6.58
C LYS A 118 0.40 15.52 -6.20
N ALA A 119 -0.62 15.53 -7.04
CA ALA A 119 -1.80 16.36 -6.86
C ALA A 119 -2.64 15.90 -5.64
N LEU A 120 -2.85 14.58 -5.49
CA LEU A 120 -3.60 14.01 -4.37
C LEU A 120 -2.86 14.18 -3.04
N SER A 121 -1.54 13.96 -3.01
CA SER A 121 -0.73 14.19 -1.82
C SER A 121 -0.69 15.67 -1.44
N ASN A 122 -0.56 16.57 -2.41
CA ASN A 122 -0.63 18.02 -2.16
C ASN A 122 -2.01 18.45 -1.63
N TYR A 123 -3.08 17.91 -2.19
CA TYR A 123 -4.45 18.19 -1.70
C TYR A 123 -4.66 17.68 -0.27
N MET A 124 -4.16 16.49 0.03
CA MET A 124 -4.20 15.99 1.42
C MET A 124 -3.39 16.86 2.37
N CYS A 125 -2.18 17.33 1.98
CA CYS A 125 -1.40 18.29 2.74
C CYS A 125 -2.19 19.58 3.01
N ALA A 126 -2.84 20.13 1.98
CA ALA A 126 -3.64 21.33 2.10
C ALA A 126 -4.79 21.19 3.12
N MET A 127 -5.48 20.05 3.09
CA MET A 127 -6.55 19.75 4.04
C MET A 127 -6.05 19.63 5.48
N LEU A 128 -4.90 18.95 5.70
CA LEU A 128 -4.31 18.83 7.03
C LEU A 128 -3.80 20.14 7.59
N LYS A 129 -3.12 20.95 6.75
CA LYS A 129 -2.68 22.29 7.11
C LYS A 129 -3.84 23.20 7.52
N ALA A 130 -4.99 23.12 6.81
CA ALA A 130 -6.21 23.87 7.15
C ALA A 130 -6.80 23.50 8.53
N LEU A 131 -6.39 22.36 9.09
CA LEU A 131 -6.76 21.87 10.42
C LEU A 131 -5.62 22.00 11.45
N ASP A 132 -4.56 22.72 11.11
CA ASP A 132 -3.36 22.88 11.95
C ASP A 132 -2.69 21.54 12.32
N ILE A 133 -2.78 20.53 11.44
CA ILE A 133 -2.14 19.23 11.62
C ILE A 133 -0.81 19.20 10.87
N PRO A 134 0.33 19.03 11.56
CA PRO A 134 1.66 18.99 10.94
C PRO A 134 1.79 17.85 9.94
N CYS A 135 2.21 18.17 8.72
CA CYS A 135 2.39 17.19 7.67
C CYS A 135 3.44 17.65 6.66
N ASP A 136 4.10 16.69 6.02
CA ASP A 136 5.10 16.90 5.00
C ASP A 136 4.72 16.15 3.72
N TYR A 137 5.00 16.79 2.61
CA TYR A 137 5.01 16.14 1.31
C TYR A 137 6.32 15.35 1.14
N ALA A 138 6.26 14.17 0.57
CA ALA A 138 7.42 13.34 0.34
C ALA A 138 7.43 12.72 -1.06
N VAL A 139 8.62 12.60 -1.65
CA VAL A 139 8.84 11.85 -2.89
C VAL A 139 9.62 10.59 -2.61
N ILE A 140 9.25 9.50 -3.27
CA ILE A 140 9.75 8.15 -3.01
C ILE A 140 9.86 7.36 -4.30
N SER A 141 10.69 6.31 -4.31
CA SER A 141 10.70 5.32 -5.38
C SER A 141 9.85 4.11 -4.99
N THR A 142 9.02 3.62 -5.89
CA THR A 142 8.34 2.32 -5.78
C THR A 142 9.18 1.16 -6.32
N GLU A 143 10.31 1.46 -6.96
CA GLU A 143 11.18 0.48 -7.62
C GLU A 143 12.46 0.20 -6.82
N HIS A 144 13.00 1.23 -6.15
CA HIS A 144 14.27 1.15 -5.44
C HIS A 144 14.11 1.52 -3.97
N LYS A 145 14.61 0.66 -3.08
CA LYS A 145 14.52 0.87 -1.62
C LYS A 145 15.43 1.98 -1.12
N ASN A 146 16.61 2.11 -1.73
CA ASN A 146 17.63 3.05 -1.29
C ASN A 146 17.85 4.12 -2.35
N VAL A 147 18.13 5.33 -1.92
CA VAL A 147 18.64 6.40 -2.77
C VAL A 147 20.17 6.38 -2.78
N LEU A 148 20.77 6.91 -3.83
CA LEU A 148 22.20 7.21 -3.87
C LEU A 148 22.44 8.50 -3.07
N HIS A 149 22.93 8.39 -1.85
CA HIS A 149 23.04 9.52 -0.92
C HIS A 149 23.96 10.64 -1.41
N ASP A 150 24.99 10.29 -2.16
CA ASP A 150 25.99 11.18 -2.74
C ASP A 150 25.65 11.65 -4.16
N PHE A 151 24.49 11.26 -4.68
CA PHE A 151 24.02 11.62 -6.03
C PHE A 151 22.57 12.09 -6.00
N ALA A 152 22.36 13.35 -5.62
CA ALA A 152 21.01 13.91 -5.53
C ALA A 152 20.38 14.11 -6.90
N SER A 153 19.32 13.35 -7.19
CA SER A 153 18.60 13.44 -8.46
C SER A 153 17.12 13.07 -8.28
N LEU A 154 16.23 13.91 -8.84
CA LEU A 154 14.78 13.61 -8.90
C LEU A 154 14.47 12.33 -9.67
N GLY A 155 15.32 11.94 -10.61
CA GLY A 155 15.15 10.69 -11.38
C GLY A 155 15.20 9.42 -10.54
N GLN A 156 15.55 9.51 -9.26
CA GLN A 156 15.49 8.38 -8.34
C GLN A 156 14.09 8.18 -7.72
N PHE A 157 13.14 9.07 -7.96
CA PHE A 157 11.78 9.02 -7.43
C PHE A 157 10.76 8.96 -8.56
N ASN A 158 9.71 8.19 -8.35
CA ASN A 158 8.62 8.03 -9.31
C ASN A 158 7.23 8.20 -8.67
N HIS A 159 7.17 8.46 -7.36
CA HIS A 159 5.92 8.52 -6.62
C HIS A 159 5.95 9.62 -5.55
N ALA A 160 4.75 10.05 -5.12
CA ALA A 160 4.57 11.02 -4.05
C ALA A 160 3.58 10.50 -3.01
N ILE A 161 3.96 10.66 -1.75
CA ILE A 161 3.19 10.29 -0.56
C ILE A 161 3.26 11.43 0.46
N MET A 162 2.65 11.24 1.60
CA MET A 162 2.79 12.20 2.70
C MET A 162 3.09 11.58 4.05
N ARG A 163 3.69 12.41 4.91
CA ARG A 163 3.94 12.12 6.31
C ARG A 163 3.10 13.06 7.19
N VAL A 164 2.41 12.50 8.17
CA VAL A 164 1.77 13.26 9.26
C VAL A 164 2.59 13.03 10.52
N THR A 165 3.04 14.11 11.16
CA THR A 165 3.87 14.06 12.36
C THR A 165 3.04 14.51 13.56
N LEU A 166 2.77 13.58 14.48
CA LEU A 166 2.05 13.85 15.72
C LEU A 166 2.96 13.57 16.92
N PRO A 167 2.66 14.11 18.10
CA PRO A 167 3.44 13.83 19.31
C PRO A 167 3.50 12.32 19.59
N GLY A 168 4.70 11.74 19.45
CA GLY A 168 4.92 10.31 19.66
C GLY A 168 4.43 9.37 18.55
N ASP A 169 3.98 9.91 17.42
CA ASP A 169 3.44 9.11 16.32
C ASP A 169 3.81 9.71 14.95
N THR A 170 4.14 8.87 14.00
CA THR A 170 4.40 9.25 12.61
C THR A 170 3.57 8.36 11.70
N ILE A 171 2.74 8.98 10.88
CA ILE A 171 1.79 8.27 10.02
C ILE A 171 2.13 8.58 8.57
N TRP A 172 2.35 7.55 7.78
CA TRP A 172 2.51 7.67 6.34
C TRP A 172 1.18 7.46 5.63
N LEU A 173 0.91 8.24 4.61
CA LEU A 173 -0.35 8.17 3.86
C LEU A 173 -0.08 8.00 2.38
N GLU A 174 -0.62 6.92 1.84
CA GLU A 174 -0.74 6.68 0.41
C GLU A 174 -2.06 7.34 -0.06
N CYS A 175 -1.95 8.30 -0.97
CA CYS A 175 -3.11 9.09 -1.41
C CYS A 175 -3.71 8.61 -2.74
N THR A 176 -3.10 7.67 -3.44
CA THR A 176 -3.49 7.24 -4.79
C THR A 176 -4.37 5.98 -4.81
N ASP A 177 -4.26 5.14 -3.78
CA ASP A 177 -5.07 3.94 -3.66
C ASP A 177 -6.19 4.11 -2.61
N PRO A 178 -7.44 4.33 -3.05
CA PRO A 178 -8.57 4.55 -2.13
C PRO A 178 -8.95 3.31 -1.31
N THR A 179 -8.35 2.17 -1.60
CA THR A 179 -8.63 0.91 -0.88
C THR A 179 -7.69 0.67 0.28
N LEU A 180 -6.57 1.41 0.37
CA LEU A 180 -5.62 1.26 1.47
C LEU A 180 -6.14 1.94 2.75
N PRO A 181 -5.96 1.29 3.91
CA PRO A 181 -6.33 1.87 5.20
C PRO A 181 -5.48 3.11 5.55
N PHE A 182 -6.02 3.97 6.40
CA PHE A 182 -5.28 5.09 6.97
C PHE A 182 -4.01 4.64 7.71
N GLY A 183 -2.87 5.15 7.29
CA GLY A 183 -1.57 4.83 7.88
C GLY A 183 -0.97 3.48 7.45
N TYR A 184 -1.57 2.81 6.49
CA TYR A 184 -1.03 1.58 5.94
C TYR A 184 0.12 1.88 4.96
N ILE A 185 1.24 1.19 5.16
CA ILE A 185 2.41 1.27 4.27
C ILE A 185 2.45 -0.03 3.46
N HIS A 186 2.14 0.06 2.17
CA HIS A 186 2.10 -1.10 1.29
C HIS A 186 3.50 -1.61 0.91
N ASP A 187 3.57 -2.86 0.45
CA ASP A 187 4.82 -3.55 0.11
C ASP A 187 5.71 -2.75 -0.86
N GLY A 188 5.11 -2.02 -1.81
CA GLY A 188 5.85 -1.26 -2.83
C GLY A 188 6.64 -0.07 -2.30
N ILE A 189 6.45 0.33 -1.02
CA ILE A 189 7.18 1.45 -0.40
C ILE A 189 7.70 1.15 1.01
N ALA A 190 7.34 0.01 1.59
CA ALA A 190 7.77 -0.36 2.94
C ALA A 190 9.30 -0.50 3.03
N GLY A 191 9.91 0.24 3.96
CA GLY A 191 11.36 0.29 4.15
C GLY A 191 12.12 1.06 3.09
N HIS A 192 11.44 1.72 2.13
CA HIS A 192 12.07 2.57 1.13
C HIS A 192 12.50 3.91 1.72
N GLU A 193 13.48 4.55 1.09
CA GLU A 193 13.89 5.91 1.43
C GLU A 193 13.09 6.92 0.64
N ALA A 194 12.70 8.00 1.31
CA ALA A 194 11.95 9.12 0.74
C ALA A 194 12.62 10.45 1.05
N LEU A 195 12.50 11.41 0.16
CA LEU A 195 12.88 12.80 0.42
C LEU A 195 11.69 13.55 0.99
N ILE A 196 11.79 14.02 2.22
CA ILE A 196 10.88 15.00 2.80
C ILE A 196 11.14 16.36 2.16
N VAL A 197 10.07 16.98 1.68
CA VAL A 197 10.12 18.28 1.00
C VAL A 197 9.68 19.38 1.98
N ASP A 198 10.65 20.03 2.62
CA ASP A 198 10.44 21.08 3.62
C ASP A 198 11.51 22.18 3.51
N GLY A 199 11.66 22.77 2.33
CA GLY A 199 12.62 23.84 2.08
C GLY A 199 14.03 23.49 2.55
N GLU A 200 14.58 24.34 3.40
CA GLU A 200 15.92 24.20 4.01
C GLU A 200 16.04 22.97 4.93
N ASN A 201 14.92 22.44 5.41
CA ASN A 201 14.88 21.26 6.30
C ASN A 201 14.68 19.96 5.53
N SER A 202 14.68 20.00 4.21
CA SER A 202 14.52 18.81 3.37
C SER A 202 15.62 17.79 3.61
N HIS A 203 15.24 16.53 3.79
CA HIS A 203 16.17 15.45 4.15
C HIS A 203 15.62 14.08 3.75
N ILE A 204 16.50 13.10 3.61
CA ILE A 204 16.13 11.71 3.36
C ILE A 204 15.72 11.05 4.67
N VAL A 205 14.64 10.29 4.61
CA VAL A 205 14.14 9.43 5.71
C VAL A 205 13.82 8.05 5.18
N ARG A 206 13.83 7.06 6.05
CA ARG A 206 13.41 5.70 5.71
C ARG A 206 12.03 5.42 6.28
N LEU A 207 11.14 4.90 5.45
CA LEU A 207 9.85 4.42 5.89
C LEU A 207 10.01 3.16 6.76
N PRO A 208 9.16 2.97 7.76
CA PRO A 208 9.18 1.75 8.56
C PRO A 208 8.82 0.52 7.71
N MET A 209 9.40 -0.61 8.10
CA MET A 209 8.97 -1.91 7.60
C MET A 209 7.99 -2.55 8.58
N PRO A 210 6.95 -3.25 8.10
CA PRO A 210 6.13 -4.09 8.96
C PRO A 210 7.01 -5.09 9.72
N LYS A 211 6.76 -5.25 11.01
CA LYS A 211 7.48 -6.23 11.82
C LYS A 211 7.15 -7.64 11.35
N HIS A 212 8.14 -8.51 11.29
CA HIS A 212 7.94 -9.90 10.87
C HIS A 212 6.85 -10.61 11.70
N GLU A 213 6.80 -10.32 13.01
CA GLU A 213 5.85 -10.92 13.95
C GLU A 213 4.40 -10.52 13.70
N THR A 214 4.17 -9.37 13.03
CA THR A 214 2.83 -8.90 12.68
C THR A 214 2.33 -9.43 11.34
N GLN A 215 3.23 -9.97 10.51
CA GLN A 215 2.88 -10.56 9.22
C GLN A 215 2.36 -11.99 9.42
N LYS A 216 1.07 -12.13 9.56
CA LYS A 216 0.45 -13.42 9.88
C LYS A 216 -0.52 -13.88 8.82
N ARG A 217 -0.48 -15.18 8.59
CA ARG A 217 -1.49 -15.95 7.88
C ARG A 217 -1.93 -17.07 8.81
N GLU A 218 -3.14 -16.97 9.30
CA GLU A 218 -3.71 -17.91 10.26
C GLU A 218 -4.91 -18.63 9.65
N TYR A 219 -4.95 -19.94 9.79
CA TYR A 219 -6.05 -20.77 9.35
C TYR A 219 -6.67 -21.44 10.57
N LYS A 220 -7.98 -21.26 10.75
CA LYS A 220 -8.79 -22.01 11.70
C LYS A 220 -9.82 -22.79 10.92
N TYR A 221 -9.92 -24.08 11.17
CA TYR A 221 -10.93 -24.88 10.53
C TYR A 221 -11.49 -25.93 11.49
N TYR A 222 -12.79 -26.09 11.40
CA TYR A 222 -13.56 -27.11 12.08
C TYR A 222 -14.17 -28.01 11.04
N VAL A 223 -14.04 -29.32 11.21
CA VAL A 223 -14.48 -30.32 10.24
C VAL A 223 -15.40 -31.32 10.91
N GLU A 224 -16.60 -31.50 10.36
CA GLU A 224 -17.48 -32.61 10.63
C GLU A 224 -17.41 -33.58 9.46
N PHE A 225 -17.16 -34.86 9.74
CA PHE A 225 -17.09 -35.88 8.69
C PHE A 225 -17.97 -37.05 9.05
N THR A 226 -18.50 -37.70 8.03
CA THR A 226 -19.40 -38.83 8.12
C THR A 226 -18.68 -40.16 7.89
N THR A 227 -19.29 -41.26 8.23
CA THR A 227 -18.70 -42.59 8.10
C THR A 227 -18.44 -43.01 6.65
N ASP A 228 -19.10 -42.36 5.68
CA ASP A 228 -18.87 -42.55 4.24
C ASP A 228 -17.76 -41.68 3.67
N GLY A 229 -17.06 -40.89 4.53
CA GLY A 229 -15.91 -40.09 4.17
C GLY A 229 -16.24 -38.70 3.58
N CYS A 230 -17.51 -38.28 3.62
CA CYS A 230 -17.87 -36.88 3.32
C CYS A 230 -17.46 -35.95 4.47
N GLY A 231 -17.18 -34.69 4.17
CA GLY A 231 -16.82 -33.69 5.18
C GLY A 231 -17.51 -32.34 4.95
N TYR A 232 -17.99 -31.75 6.04
CA TYR A 232 -18.34 -30.33 6.12
C TYR A 232 -17.25 -29.60 6.87
N SER A 233 -16.67 -28.58 6.27
CA SER A 233 -15.61 -27.79 6.89
C SER A 233 -16.01 -26.33 6.95
N HIS A 234 -15.99 -25.77 8.16
CA HIS A 234 -16.05 -24.33 8.39
C HIS A 234 -14.61 -23.82 8.53
N ILE A 235 -14.23 -22.85 7.70
CA ILE A 235 -12.86 -22.39 7.58
C ILE A 235 -12.82 -20.86 7.72
N GLU A 236 -11.88 -20.39 8.54
CA GLU A 236 -11.56 -18.98 8.71
C GLU A 236 -10.08 -18.77 8.38
N GLU A 237 -9.81 -17.99 7.33
CA GLU A 237 -8.47 -17.55 6.94
C GLU A 237 -8.30 -16.10 7.38
N ASN A 238 -7.31 -15.81 8.23
CA ASN A 238 -6.98 -14.47 8.71
C ASN A 238 -5.65 -14.03 8.13
N TYR A 239 -5.62 -12.84 7.57
CA TYR A 239 -4.47 -12.26 6.90
C TYR A 239 -4.15 -10.87 7.46
N SER A 240 -2.90 -10.62 7.87
CA SER A 240 -2.44 -9.31 8.35
C SER A 240 -1.25 -8.80 7.55
N GLU A 241 -1.03 -7.49 7.55
CA GLU A 241 0.04 -6.76 6.87
C GLU A 241 0.15 -7.15 5.39
N ASN A 242 1.29 -7.62 4.91
CA ASN A 242 1.50 -7.99 3.51
C ASN A 242 0.53 -9.07 3.02
N TYR A 243 0.10 -9.96 3.91
CA TYR A 243 -0.94 -10.94 3.57
C TYR A 243 -2.32 -10.30 3.44
N PHE A 244 -2.62 -9.25 4.23
CA PHE A 244 -3.84 -8.45 4.05
C PHE A 244 -3.84 -7.82 2.66
N GLU A 245 -2.78 -7.14 2.26
CA GLU A 245 -2.68 -6.48 0.95
C GLU A 245 -2.90 -7.46 -0.21
N LYS A 246 -2.23 -8.62 -0.16
CA LYS A 246 -2.34 -9.65 -1.21
C LYS A 246 -3.72 -10.32 -1.28
N ASN A 247 -4.45 -10.36 -0.18
CA ASN A 247 -5.73 -11.08 -0.08
C ASN A 247 -6.97 -10.15 -0.03
N ARG A 248 -6.80 -8.83 -0.01
CA ARG A 248 -7.94 -7.90 0.01
C ARG A 248 -8.79 -7.96 -1.26
N THR A 249 -8.26 -8.42 -2.37
CA THR A 249 -9.00 -8.65 -3.62
C THR A 249 -10.00 -9.80 -3.52
N LEU A 250 -9.91 -10.65 -2.50
CA LEU A 250 -10.88 -11.72 -2.24
C LEU A 250 -12.30 -11.22 -2.01
N LYS A 251 -12.48 -9.93 -1.68
CA LYS A 251 -13.81 -9.31 -1.57
C LYS A 251 -14.53 -9.18 -2.92
N GLU A 252 -13.81 -9.20 -4.02
CA GLU A 252 -14.32 -8.93 -5.38
C GLU A 252 -14.52 -10.21 -6.21
N ILE A 253 -14.02 -11.36 -5.71
CA ILE A 253 -14.10 -12.62 -6.45
C ILE A 253 -15.52 -13.20 -6.44
N THR A 254 -15.88 -13.83 -7.55
CA THR A 254 -17.16 -14.52 -7.71
C THR A 254 -17.21 -15.83 -6.91
N ARG A 255 -18.41 -16.38 -6.73
CA ARG A 255 -18.57 -17.70 -6.09
C ARG A 255 -17.81 -18.81 -6.83
N GLN A 256 -17.75 -18.75 -8.17
CA GLN A 256 -17.03 -19.74 -8.95
C GLN A 256 -15.52 -19.65 -8.73
N GLU A 257 -14.97 -18.45 -8.79
CA GLU A 257 -13.54 -18.21 -8.49
C GLU A 257 -13.19 -18.60 -7.06
N THR A 258 -14.06 -18.29 -6.09
CA THR A 258 -13.93 -18.76 -4.71
C THR A 258 -13.81 -20.28 -4.65
N GLN A 259 -14.69 -21.00 -5.34
CA GLN A 259 -14.70 -22.46 -5.34
C GLN A 259 -13.42 -23.04 -5.96
N ASP A 260 -12.96 -22.46 -7.05
CA ASP A 260 -11.75 -22.91 -7.73
C ASP A 260 -10.49 -22.64 -6.88
N ASN A 261 -10.39 -21.47 -6.27
CA ASN A 261 -9.31 -21.13 -5.33
C ASN A 261 -9.26 -22.08 -4.11
N ILE A 262 -10.42 -22.42 -3.55
CA ILE A 262 -10.48 -23.33 -2.40
C ILE A 262 -10.06 -24.74 -2.80
N ARG A 263 -10.49 -25.24 -3.96
CA ARG A 263 -10.08 -26.55 -4.49
C ARG A 263 -8.56 -26.63 -4.69
N GLU A 264 -7.98 -25.56 -5.25
CA GLU A 264 -6.54 -25.46 -5.45
C GLU A 264 -5.78 -25.44 -4.12
N LYS A 265 -6.16 -24.55 -3.20
CA LYS A 265 -5.50 -24.40 -1.89
C LYS A 265 -5.57 -25.65 -1.03
N THR A 266 -6.71 -26.34 -1.01
CA THR A 266 -6.95 -27.48 -0.13
C THR A 266 -6.63 -28.83 -0.76
N GLY A 267 -6.51 -28.88 -2.10
CA GLY A 267 -6.40 -30.13 -2.86
C GLY A 267 -7.68 -30.97 -2.87
N LEU A 268 -8.80 -30.42 -2.37
CA LEU A 268 -10.12 -31.07 -2.37
C LEU A 268 -10.85 -30.77 -3.66
N SER A 269 -10.52 -31.50 -4.73
CA SER A 269 -11.01 -31.24 -6.10
C SER A 269 -12.53 -31.33 -6.25
N THR A 270 -13.22 -32.02 -5.34
CA THR A 270 -14.68 -32.18 -5.33
C THR A 270 -15.39 -31.27 -4.36
N ALA A 271 -14.66 -30.36 -3.68
CA ALA A 271 -15.26 -29.43 -2.72
C ALA A 271 -16.28 -28.49 -3.40
N LEU A 272 -17.39 -28.28 -2.72
CA LEU A 272 -18.45 -27.35 -3.09
C LEU A 272 -18.55 -26.27 -2.01
N VAL A 273 -18.53 -25.01 -2.42
CA VAL A 273 -18.71 -23.88 -1.50
C VAL A 273 -20.19 -23.75 -1.15
N VAL A 274 -20.51 -23.90 0.12
CA VAL A 274 -21.86 -23.73 0.67
C VAL A 274 -22.16 -22.25 0.85
N ASP A 275 -21.30 -21.56 1.60
CA ASP A 275 -21.33 -20.11 1.78
C ASP A 275 -19.93 -19.53 1.90
N PHE A 276 -19.80 -18.21 1.76
CA PHE A 276 -18.57 -17.49 2.01
C PHE A 276 -18.85 -16.02 2.33
N LYS A 277 -17.97 -15.41 3.09
CA LYS A 277 -17.95 -13.97 3.34
C LYS A 277 -16.53 -13.46 3.51
N TYR A 278 -16.33 -12.19 3.15
CA TYR A 278 -15.11 -11.44 3.39
C TYR A 278 -15.40 -10.37 4.46
N VAL A 279 -14.47 -10.19 5.39
CA VAL A 279 -14.59 -9.20 6.48
C VAL A 279 -13.26 -8.47 6.60
N GLU A 280 -13.30 -7.14 6.63
CA GLU A 280 -12.14 -6.30 6.95
C GLU A 280 -12.27 -5.71 8.35
N ASN A 281 -11.17 -5.75 9.11
CA ASN A 281 -11.03 -5.04 10.37
C ASN A 281 -9.87 -4.05 10.26
N LEU A 282 -10.20 -2.80 9.95
CA LEU A 282 -9.24 -1.72 9.72
C LEU A 282 -9.08 -0.79 10.92
N SER A 283 -9.74 -1.08 12.06
CA SER A 283 -9.77 -0.17 13.21
C SER A 283 -8.48 -0.15 14.01
N ASN A 284 -7.85 -1.30 14.22
CA ASN A 284 -6.63 -1.42 15.04
C ASN A 284 -5.51 -2.22 14.39
N GLN A 285 -5.85 -3.07 13.45
CA GLN A 285 -4.90 -3.90 12.71
C GLN A 285 -5.42 -4.03 11.27
N ASN A 286 -4.51 -4.01 10.30
CA ASN A 286 -4.87 -4.22 8.90
C ASN A 286 -5.05 -5.73 8.69
N VAL A 287 -6.22 -6.24 9.04
CA VAL A 287 -6.58 -7.66 8.97
C VAL A 287 -7.79 -7.84 8.08
N CYS A 288 -7.73 -8.79 7.19
CA CYS A 288 -8.92 -9.31 6.53
C CYS A 288 -9.12 -10.78 6.88
N SER A 289 -10.38 -11.17 6.97
CA SER A 289 -10.81 -12.54 7.20
C SER A 289 -11.64 -13.02 6.03
N TYR A 290 -11.29 -14.18 5.52
CA TYR A 290 -12.07 -14.89 4.54
C TYR A 290 -12.67 -16.12 5.19
N ILE A 291 -13.98 -16.16 5.33
CA ILE A 291 -14.71 -17.17 6.09
C ILE A 291 -15.63 -17.91 5.12
N TYR A 292 -15.55 -19.23 5.11
CA TYR A 292 -16.36 -20.01 4.20
C TYR A 292 -16.65 -21.42 4.74
N THR A 293 -17.73 -21.99 4.26
CA THR A 293 -18.12 -23.39 4.53
C THR A 293 -18.07 -24.18 3.23
N ILE A 294 -17.44 -25.34 3.27
CA ILE A 294 -17.36 -26.27 2.15
C ILE A 294 -17.98 -27.62 2.51
N PHE A 295 -18.57 -28.24 1.51
CA PHE A 295 -18.91 -29.66 1.52
C PHE A 295 -17.99 -30.40 0.56
N ALA A 296 -17.33 -31.47 1.03
CA ALA A 296 -16.45 -32.30 0.22
C ALA A 296 -16.87 -33.77 0.30
N PRO A 297 -17.48 -34.32 -0.80
CA PRO A 297 -17.95 -35.70 -0.83
C PRO A 297 -16.84 -36.75 -0.60
N LYS A 298 -15.59 -36.37 -0.84
CA LYS A 298 -14.41 -37.24 -0.66
C LYS A 298 -13.38 -36.54 0.24
N PHE A 299 -13.82 -36.05 1.39
CA PHE A 299 -12.92 -35.40 2.35
C PHE A 299 -11.89 -36.37 2.93
N CYS A 300 -12.34 -37.56 3.33
CA CYS A 300 -11.51 -38.62 3.85
C CYS A 300 -11.21 -39.68 2.80
N LYS A 301 -9.99 -40.22 2.84
CA LYS A 301 -9.67 -41.46 2.09
C LYS A 301 -10.05 -42.65 2.91
N GLN A 302 -10.74 -43.63 2.32
CA GLN A 302 -11.16 -44.85 2.99
C GLN A 302 -10.43 -46.08 2.45
N SER A 303 -10.11 -47.01 3.30
CA SER A 303 -9.81 -48.38 2.99
C SER A 303 -10.76 -49.30 3.80
N GLU A 304 -10.82 -50.59 3.52
CA GLU A 304 -11.82 -51.54 4.10
C GLU A 304 -12.05 -51.43 5.62
N LYS A 305 -11.03 -51.02 6.39
CA LYS A 305 -11.12 -50.91 7.86
C LYS A 305 -10.58 -49.60 8.44
N ARG A 306 -10.21 -48.63 7.59
CA ARG A 306 -9.56 -47.40 8.04
C ARG A 306 -10.06 -46.18 7.25
N MET A 307 -10.20 -45.10 7.98
CA MET A 307 -10.44 -43.76 7.40
C MET A 307 -9.20 -42.88 7.63
N TYR A 308 -8.70 -42.26 6.58
CA TYR A 308 -7.58 -41.31 6.62
C TYR A 308 -8.11 -39.90 6.52
N ILE A 309 -7.98 -39.18 7.62
CA ILE A 309 -8.46 -37.77 7.73
C ILE A 309 -7.29 -36.86 7.50
N PRO A 310 -7.38 -35.92 6.54
CA PRO A 310 -6.34 -34.90 6.35
C PRO A 310 -6.36 -33.92 7.52
N THR A 311 -5.25 -33.84 8.25
CA THR A 311 -5.11 -32.93 9.40
C THR A 311 -4.53 -31.58 9.02
N ASN A 312 -4.00 -31.40 7.81
CA ASN A 312 -3.53 -30.15 7.27
C ASN A 312 -4.06 -29.96 5.85
N LEU A 313 -5.03 -29.07 5.71
CA LEU A 313 -5.64 -28.71 4.41
C LEU A 313 -4.83 -27.68 3.66
N PHE A 314 -4.09 -26.81 4.37
CA PHE A 314 -3.36 -25.69 3.80
C PHE A 314 -1.85 -25.92 3.85
N LYS A 315 -1.36 -26.70 2.92
CA LYS A 315 0.07 -27.01 2.85
C LYS A 315 0.82 -25.84 2.23
N THR A 316 1.86 -25.37 2.92
CA THR A 316 2.83 -24.47 2.31
C THR A 316 3.83 -25.32 1.53
N ASP A 317 3.91 -25.11 0.24
CA ASP A 317 4.96 -25.69 -0.58
C ASP A 317 6.28 -24.94 -0.31
N ILE A 318 7.15 -25.56 0.49
CA ILE A 318 8.48 -25.04 0.81
C ILE A 318 9.55 -25.50 -0.18
N SER A 319 9.22 -26.37 -1.14
CA SER A 319 10.19 -26.88 -2.12
C SER A 319 10.80 -25.76 -2.96
N LYS A 320 10.03 -24.71 -3.22
CA LYS A 320 10.48 -23.51 -3.93
C LYS A 320 11.57 -22.70 -3.21
N TYR A 321 11.81 -22.97 -1.92
CA TYR A 321 12.79 -22.25 -1.10
C TYR A 321 14.06 -23.07 -0.81
N THR A 322 14.10 -24.36 -1.20
CA THR A 322 15.22 -25.26 -0.91
C THR A 322 16.30 -25.29 -2.01
N ASP A 323 16.02 -24.73 -3.16
CA ASP A 323 16.96 -24.73 -4.30
C ASP A 323 18.04 -23.62 -4.21
N TYR A 324 18.06 -22.85 -3.10
CA TYR A 324 18.97 -21.72 -2.87
C TYR A 324 19.92 -21.98 -1.68
N GLN A 325 20.55 -23.15 -1.63
CA GLN A 325 21.69 -23.41 -0.74
C GLN A 325 23.02 -23.36 -1.51
#